data_6e86ec2b92c0dfc8e205127058821f83
#
_entry.id   6e86ec2b92c0dfc8e205127058821f83
#
_cell.length_a   1.000
_cell.length_b   1.000
_cell.length_c   1.000
_cell.angle_alpha   90.00
_cell.angle_beta   90.00
_cell.angle_gamma   90.00
#
_symmetry.space_group_name_H-M   'P 1'
#
loop_
_entity.id
_entity.type
_entity.pdbx_description
1 polymer ?
#
loop_
_entity_poly.entity_id
_entity_poly.type
_entity_poly.pdbx_seq_one_letter_code
_entity_poly.pdbx_strand_id
1 'polypeptide(L)'
;MNAWPVANYDGSLLPENKMIGKQILIVDDQEHLRELIQLCLEDLAGWNTLVAESGQECLQILQTERPNAILLDVSMPGMDGFAVCDRLQSDPITRSIPVILVTAKVLSSDMTNFAEMGVAGVIRKPFEPTTLPGKVAEMLGWDD
;
A
#
# COMPACT_ATOMS: atom_id res chain seq x y z
N MET A 1 -28.23 -3.85 -4.88
CA MET A 1 -28.16 -4.36 -5.50
C MET A 1 -28.02 -5.18 -5.44
N ASN A 2 -27.72 -4.97 -5.46
CA ASN A 2 -27.37 -5.69 -6.00
C ASN A 2 -27.28 -6.37 -6.14
N ALA A 3 -27.30 -6.49 -5.91
CA ALA A 3 -26.93 -7.02 -6.40
C ALA A 3 -26.88 -7.36 -6.71
N TRP A 4 -27.03 -7.53 -6.10
CA TRP A 4 -26.76 -7.81 -7.08
C TRP A 4 -25.92 -7.74 -7.47
N PRO A 5 -25.50 -8.45 -7.98
CA PRO A 5 -24.22 -7.95 -8.19
C PRO A 5 -24.30 -6.49 -8.21
N VAL A 6 -23.24 -5.93 -7.90
CA VAL A 6 -23.22 -4.56 -8.02
C VAL A 6 -23.16 -4.26 -9.45
N ALA A 7 -24.16 -3.69 -9.93
CA ALA A 7 -24.14 -3.25 -11.29
C ALA A 7 -23.59 -1.87 -11.36
N ASN A 8 -22.83 -1.62 -12.37
CA ASN A 8 -22.49 -0.27 -12.66
C ASN A 8 -23.73 0.43 -13.16
N TYR A 9 -23.68 1.62 -13.11
CA TYR A 9 -24.77 2.40 -13.49
C TYR A 9 -24.99 2.40 -14.91
N ASP A 10 -24.05 2.05 -15.72
CA ASP A 10 -24.22 1.88 -17.14
C ASP A 10 -24.75 0.48 -17.45
N GLY A 11 -25.14 -0.27 -16.45
CA GLY A 11 -25.69 -1.60 -16.63
C GLY A 11 -24.68 -2.69 -16.71
N SER A 12 -23.39 -2.38 -16.75
CA SER A 12 -22.40 -3.43 -16.77
C SER A 12 -22.19 -3.98 -15.36
N LEU A 13 -21.78 -5.22 -15.28
CA LEU A 13 -21.49 -5.85 -14.01
C LEU A 13 -20.02 -5.78 -13.72
N LEU A 14 -19.69 -5.50 -12.48
CA LEU A 14 -18.31 -5.53 -12.05
C LEU A 14 -17.87 -6.97 -11.91
N PRO A 15 -16.63 -7.30 -12.27
CA PRO A 15 -16.12 -8.64 -12.09
C PRO A 15 -16.08 -9.01 -10.62
N GLU A 16 -16.74 -10.07 -10.25
CA GLU A 16 -16.82 -10.48 -8.85
C GLU A 16 -15.50 -10.98 -8.31
N ASN A 17 -14.67 -11.52 -9.19
CA ASN A 17 -13.40 -12.09 -8.78
C ASN A 17 -12.30 -11.03 -8.62
N LYS A 18 -12.57 -9.77 -8.89
CA LYS A 18 -11.60 -8.73 -8.65
C LYS A 18 -11.80 -8.12 -7.28
N MET A 19 -10.72 -7.66 -6.68
CA MET A 19 -10.78 -7.03 -5.36
C MET A 19 -11.22 -5.59 -5.51
N ILE A 20 -12.46 -5.43 -5.97
CA ILE A 20 -13.03 -4.12 -6.24
C ILE A 20 -13.15 -3.35 -4.95
N GLY A 21 -12.77 -2.10 -4.99
CA GLY A 21 -12.80 -1.26 -3.81
C GLY A 21 -11.53 -1.30 -2.99
N LYS A 22 -10.62 -2.22 -3.28
CA LYS A 22 -9.32 -2.20 -2.61
C LYS A 22 -8.52 -1.01 -3.12
N GLN A 23 -7.96 -0.26 -2.19
CA GLN A 23 -7.19 0.93 -2.51
C GLN A 23 -5.90 0.90 -1.73
N ILE A 24 -4.80 1.19 -2.38
CA ILE A 24 -3.49 1.22 -1.75
C ILE A 24 -2.88 2.60 -1.93
N LEU A 25 -2.34 3.13 -0.85
CA LEU A 25 -1.56 4.37 -0.89
C LEU A 25 -0.10 4.00 -1.09
N ILE A 26 0.50 4.51 -2.14
CA ILE A 26 1.89 4.27 -2.48
C ILE A 26 2.69 5.50 -2.09
N VAL A 27 3.66 5.34 -1.19
CA VAL A 27 4.48 6.44 -0.68
C VAL A 27 5.93 6.19 -1.07
N ASP A 28 6.44 6.97 -2.00
CA ASP A 28 7.81 6.83 -2.49
C ASP A 28 8.20 8.16 -3.13
N ASP A 29 9.40 8.64 -2.85
CA ASP A 29 9.88 9.91 -3.40
C ASP A 29 10.40 9.79 -4.82
N GLN A 30 10.59 8.58 -5.33
CA GLN A 30 11.06 8.35 -6.68
C GLN A 30 9.87 8.21 -7.63
N GLU A 31 9.72 9.19 -8.50
CA GLU A 31 8.55 9.26 -9.39
C GLU A 31 8.42 8.03 -10.28
N HIS A 32 9.50 7.60 -10.90
CA HIS A 32 9.44 6.45 -11.81
C HIS A 32 9.03 5.17 -11.10
N LEU A 33 9.54 4.95 -9.89
CA LEU A 33 9.20 3.76 -9.14
C LEU A 33 7.76 3.84 -8.67
N ARG A 34 7.32 5.00 -8.24
CA ARG A 34 5.95 5.22 -7.81
C ARG A 34 4.98 4.92 -8.96
N GLU A 35 5.29 5.40 -10.16
CA GLU A 35 4.46 5.15 -11.34
C GLU A 35 4.46 3.68 -11.72
N LEU A 36 5.61 3.01 -11.62
CA LEU A 36 5.69 1.59 -11.93
C LEU A 36 4.84 0.76 -10.96
N ILE A 37 4.92 1.06 -9.67
CA ILE A 37 4.12 0.36 -8.68
C ILE A 37 2.63 0.59 -8.94
N GLN A 38 2.26 1.82 -9.23
CA GLN A 38 0.88 2.18 -9.52
C GLN A 38 0.36 1.37 -10.71
N LEU A 39 1.13 1.33 -11.78
CA LEU A 39 0.75 0.60 -12.97
C LEU A 39 0.55 -0.89 -12.68
N CYS A 40 1.47 -1.49 -11.94
CA CYS A 40 1.38 -2.90 -11.60
C CYS A 40 0.15 -3.21 -10.77
N LEU A 41 -0.13 -2.40 -9.76
CA LEU A 41 -1.28 -2.65 -8.89
C LEU A 41 -2.60 -2.42 -9.61
N GLU A 42 -2.65 -1.42 -10.47
CA GLU A 42 -3.88 -1.13 -11.22
C GLU A 42 -4.12 -2.12 -12.34
N ASP A 43 -3.11 -2.37 -13.15
CA ASP A 43 -3.30 -3.20 -14.35
C ASP A 43 -3.32 -4.69 -14.06
N LEU A 44 -2.47 -5.16 -13.14
CA LEU A 44 -2.38 -6.59 -12.87
C LEU A 44 -3.38 -7.04 -11.81
N ALA A 45 -3.65 -6.21 -10.81
CA ALA A 45 -4.54 -6.58 -9.72
C ALA A 45 -5.92 -5.92 -9.79
N GLY A 46 -6.04 -4.85 -10.55
CA GLY A 46 -7.30 -4.12 -10.63
C GLY A 46 -7.62 -3.30 -9.38
N TRP A 47 -6.62 -3.01 -8.58
CA TRP A 47 -6.81 -2.20 -7.38
C TRP A 47 -6.75 -0.71 -7.70
N ASN A 48 -7.34 0.11 -6.84
CA ASN A 48 -7.21 1.56 -6.94
C ASN A 48 -5.97 2.00 -6.17
N THR A 49 -5.37 3.09 -6.61
CA THR A 49 -4.17 3.60 -5.95
C THR A 49 -4.29 5.09 -5.66
N LEU A 50 -3.62 5.49 -4.58
CA LEU A 50 -3.33 6.87 -4.27
C LEU A 50 -1.82 6.95 -4.19
N VAL A 51 -1.24 8.09 -4.47
CA VAL A 51 0.21 8.26 -4.41
C VAL A 51 0.58 9.44 -3.54
N ALA A 52 1.71 9.32 -2.86
CA ALA A 52 2.31 10.39 -2.09
C ALA A 52 3.81 10.36 -2.35
N GLU A 53 4.42 11.52 -2.46
CA GLU A 53 5.84 11.60 -2.74
C GLU A 53 6.68 11.86 -1.51
N SER A 54 6.05 11.98 -0.35
CA SER A 54 6.75 12.21 0.90
C SER A 54 5.92 11.69 2.07
N GLY A 55 6.57 11.55 3.22
CA GLY A 55 5.87 11.17 4.44
C GLY A 55 4.84 12.20 4.86
N GLN A 56 5.15 13.47 4.68
CA GLN A 56 4.21 14.53 5.01
C GLN A 56 2.97 14.48 4.14
N GLU A 57 3.15 14.27 2.85
CA GLU A 57 2.01 14.14 1.95
C GLU A 57 1.18 12.92 2.29
N CYS A 58 1.82 11.83 2.66
CA CYS A 58 1.14 10.64 3.13
C CYS A 58 0.19 10.96 4.28
N LEU A 59 0.71 11.66 5.28
CA LEU A 59 -0.11 12.02 6.45
C LEU A 59 -1.24 12.97 6.09
N GLN A 60 -1.02 13.87 5.14
CA GLN A 60 -2.07 14.77 4.69
C GLN A 60 -3.20 14.01 3.98
N ILE A 61 -2.84 13.07 3.13
CA ILE A 61 -3.82 12.25 2.42
C ILE A 61 -4.66 11.46 3.41
N LEU A 62 -4.04 10.94 4.47
CA LEU A 62 -4.73 10.13 5.45
C LEU A 62 -5.66 10.93 6.36
N GLN A 63 -5.69 12.24 6.25
CA GLN A 63 -6.68 13.04 6.96
C GLN A 63 -8.07 12.87 6.37
N THR A 64 -8.15 12.56 5.08
CA THR A 64 -9.43 12.44 4.39
C THR A 64 -9.65 11.08 3.73
N GLU A 65 -8.58 10.33 3.46
CA GLU A 65 -8.69 9.04 2.77
C GLU A 65 -8.39 7.89 3.72
N ARG A 66 -9.00 6.76 3.45
CA ARG A 66 -8.78 5.55 4.25
C ARG A 66 -8.45 4.39 3.33
N PRO A 67 -7.20 4.33 2.84
CA PRO A 67 -6.82 3.22 1.98
C PRO A 67 -6.84 1.91 2.76
N ASN A 68 -6.91 0.82 2.04
CA ASN A 68 -6.91 -0.50 2.65
C ASN A 68 -5.51 -0.93 3.09
N ALA A 69 -4.48 -0.32 2.51
CA ALA A 69 -3.09 -0.61 2.87
C ALA A 69 -2.19 0.52 2.38
N ILE A 70 -0.99 0.57 2.92
CA ILE A 70 0.02 1.55 2.56
C ILE A 70 1.30 0.82 2.17
N LEU A 71 1.82 1.11 0.98
CA LEU A 71 3.17 0.71 0.60
C LEU A 71 4.08 1.91 0.87
N LEU A 72 5.04 1.74 1.75
CA LEU A 72 5.81 2.86 2.27
C LEU A 72 7.30 2.63 2.10
N ASP A 73 7.93 3.50 1.33
CA ASP A 73 9.38 3.50 1.19
C ASP A 73 10.01 3.95 2.50
N VAL A 74 11.06 3.27 2.91
CA VAL A 74 11.77 3.60 4.14
C VAL A 74 12.70 4.79 3.94
N SER A 75 13.40 4.85 2.81
CA SER A 75 14.42 5.86 2.57
C SER A 75 13.87 7.05 1.81
N MET A 76 13.37 8.02 2.54
CA MET A 76 12.87 9.26 1.95
C MET A 76 13.48 10.45 2.66
N PRO A 77 13.73 11.55 1.95
CA PRO A 77 14.24 12.75 2.60
C PRO A 77 13.19 13.36 3.53
N GLY A 78 13.64 14.01 4.57
CA GLY A 78 12.76 14.61 5.57
C GLY A 78 12.23 13.56 6.53
N MET A 79 10.96 13.24 6.41
CA MET A 79 10.33 12.23 7.26
C MET A 79 10.47 10.86 6.59
N ASP A 80 11.31 10.00 7.15
CA ASP A 80 11.53 8.67 6.58
C ASP A 80 10.37 7.72 6.93
N GLY A 81 10.43 6.51 6.37
CA GLY A 81 9.35 5.54 6.58
C GLY A 81 9.15 5.13 8.03
N PHE A 82 10.21 5.12 8.83
CA PHE A 82 10.08 4.78 10.24
C PHE A 82 9.31 5.86 11.00
N ALA A 83 9.59 7.11 10.70
CA ALA A 83 8.88 8.23 11.32
C ALA A 83 7.40 8.22 10.93
N VAL A 84 7.11 7.90 9.68
CA VAL A 84 5.73 7.78 9.23
C VAL A 84 5.01 6.67 10.00
N CYS A 85 5.65 5.50 10.14
CA CYS A 85 5.07 4.39 10.89
C CYS A 85 4.74 4.79 12.33
N ASP A 86 5.64 5.50 12.99
CA ASP A 86 5.39 5.97 14.35
C ASP A 86 4.16 6.84 14.42
N ARG A 87 4.02 7.75 13.46
CA ARG A 87 2.87 8.64 13.43
C ARG A 87 1.58 7.88 13.17
N LEU A 88 1.62 6.89 12.29
CA LEU A 88 0.45 6.09 11.98
C LEU A 88 0.00 5.25 13.18
N GLN A 89 0.95 4.67 13.90
CA GLN A 89 0.64 3.85 15.06
C GLN A 89 0.13 4.68 16.24
N SER A 90 0.52 5.93 16.31
CA SER A 90 0.10 6.81 17.39
C SER A 90 -1.31 7.36 17.21
N ASP A 91 -1.88 7.23 16.02
CA ASP A 91 -3.19 7.78 15.73
C ASP A 91 -4.22 6.65 15.68
N PRO A 92 -5.24 6.68 16.55
CA PRO A 92 -6.26 5.63 16.57
C PRO A 92 -6.98 5.43 15.24
N ILE A 93 -7.02 6.47 14.41
CA ILE A 93 -7.71 6.38 13.12
C ILE A 93 -6.88 5.62 12.10
N THR A 94 -5.56 5.78 12.11
CA THR A 94 -4.69 5.20 11.09
C THR A 94 -3.98 3.93 11.52
N ARG A 95 -3.90 3.65 12.82
CA ARG A 95 -3.08 2.51 13.28
C ARG A 95 -3.58 1.15 12.82
N SER A 96 -4.83 1.06 12.39
CA SER A 96 -5.37 -0.20 11.90
C SER A 96 -5.09 -0.42 10.41
N ILE A 97 -4.58 0.58 9.70
CA ILE A 97 -4.27 0.43 8.28
C ILE A 97 -2.96 -0.34 8.16
N PRO A 98 -2.95 -1.50 7.50
CA PRO A 98 -1.73 -2.29 7.37
C PRO A 98 -0.69 -1.56 6.50
N VAL A 99 0.56 -1.63 6.92
CA VAL A 99 1.68 -0.99 6.23
C VAL A 99 2.64 -2.07 5.76
N ILE A 100 3.03 -1.99 4.50
CA ILE A 100 4.10 -2.82 3.94
C ILE A 100 5.26 -1.88 3.64
N LEU A 101 6.42 -2.15 4.22
CA LEU A 101 7.61 -1.37 3.95
C LEU A 101 8.29 -1.85 2.68
N VAL A 102 8.81 -0.92 1.90
CA VAL A 102 9.57 -1.22 0.70
C VAL A 102 10.95 -0.60 0.89
N THR A 103 12.00 -1.40 0.85
CA THR A 103 13.32 -0.89 1.18
C THR A 103 14.43 -1.61 0.45
N ALA A 104 15.49 -0.86 0.13
CA ALA A 104 16.68 -1.42 -0.50
C ALA A 104 17.61 -2.06 0.52
N LYS A 105 17.50 -1.70 1.78
CA LYS A 105 18.41 -2.18 2.82
C LYS A 105 17.64 -2.94 3.89
N VAL A 106 17.85 -4.25 3.94
CA VAL A 106 17.25 -5.09 4.96
C VAL A 106 18.37 -5.91 5.57
N LEU A 107 18.75 -5.58 6.80
CA LEU A 107 19.65 -6.38 7.58
C LEU A 107 18.83 -7.23 8.54
N SER A 108 19.40 -8.32 9.04
CA SER A 108 18.66 -9.19 9.95
C SER A 108 18.22 -8.47 11.22
N SER A 109 19.01 -7.50 11.69
CA SER A 109 18.62 -6.68 12.84
C SER A 109 17.42 -5.79 12.54
N ASP A 110 17.27 -5.37 11.28
CA ASP A 110 16.15 -4.53 10.88
C ASP A 110 14.85 -5.32 10.86
N MET A 111 14.91 -6.60 10.53
CA MET A 111 13.70 -7.43 10.49
C MET A 111 13.04 -7.53 11.87
N THR A 112 13.83 -7.56 12.93
CA THR A 112 13.29 -7.56 14.28
C THR A 112 12.59 -6.24 14.57
N ASN A 113 13.22 -5.12 14.17
CA ASN A 113 12.64 -3.81 14.37
C ASN A 113 11.34 -3.65 13.58
N PHE A 114 11.30 -4.16 12.34
CA PHE A 114 10.11 -4.09 11.53
C PHE A 114 8.95 -4.86 12.17
N ALA A 115 9.24 -6.03 12.72
CA ALA A 115 8.22 -6.82 13.39
C ALA A 115 7.67 -6.08 14.62
N GLU A 116 8.54 -5.40 15.36
CA GLU A 116 8.11 -4.62 16.53
C GLU A 116 7.28 -3.42 16.13
N MET A 117 7.48 -2.89 14.94
CA MET A 117 6.71 -1.77 14.44
C MET A 117 5.29 -2.17 14.00
N GLY A 118 5.00 -3.46 13.97
CA GLY A 118 3.68 -3.93 13.61
C GLY A 118 3.34 -3.83 12.14
N VAL A 119 4.37 -3.78 11.26
CA VAL A 119 4.11 -3.72 9.82
C VAL A 119 3.62 -5.07 9.31
N ALA A 120 2.85 -5.06 8.24
CA ALA A 120 2.30 -6.28 7.66
C ALA A 120 3.34 -7.07 6.87
N GLY A 121 4.36 -6.41 6.37
CA GLY A 121 5.41 -7.09 5.64
C GLY A 121 6.47 -6.13 5.15
N VAL A 122 7.51 -6.69 4.54
CA VAL A 122 8.62 -5.92 3.99
C VAL A 122 8.92 -6.47 2.60
N ILE A 123 9.04 -5.59 1.63
CA ILE A 123 9.42 -5.94 0.27
C ILE A 123 10.79 -5.32 -0.01
N ARG A 124 11.73 -6.14 -0.45
CA ARG A 124 13.08 -5.66 -0.75
C ARG A 124 13.14 -5.09 -2.16
N LYS A 125 13.87 -4.01 -2.30
CA LYS A 125 14.22 -3.46 -3.60
C LYS A 125 15.56 -4.05 -4.03
N PRO A 126 15.76 -4.37 -5.29
CA PRO A 126 14.77 -4.32 -6.37
C PRO A 126 13.79 -5.48 -6.28
N PHE A 127 12.55 -5.25 -6.66
CA PHE A 127 11.54 -6.30 -6.71
C PHE A 127 11.13 -6.55 -8.15
N GLU A 128 10.54 -7.70 -8.41
CA GLU A 128 10.01 -8.03 -9.73
C GLU A 128 8.62 -7.42 -9.85
N PRO A 129 8.41 -6.44 -10.75
CA PRO A 129 7.13 -5.73 -10.82
C PRO A 129 5.93 -6.64 -11.03
N THR A 130 6.07 -7.69 -11.84
CA THR A 130 4.95 -8.57 -12.14
C THR A 130 4.53 -9.42 -10.96
N THR A 131 5.40 -9.62 -9.97
CA THR A 131 5.07 -10.40 -8.78
C THR A 131 4.61 -9.53 -7.62
N LEU A 132 4.71 -8.22 -7.77
CA LEU A 132 4.41 -7.31 -6.67
C LEU A 132 2.97 -7.43 -6.15
N PRO A 133 1.95 -7.43 -7.02
CA PRO A 133 0.58 -7.54 -6.50
C PRO A 133 0.35 -8.81 -5.71
N GLY A 134 0.89 -9.94 -6.17
CA GLY A 134 0.75 -11.20 -5.46
C GLY A 134 1.40 -11.17 -4.09
N LYS A 135 2.58 -10.56 -3.98
CA LYS A 135 3.27 -10.44 -2.70
C LYS A 135 2.48 -9.56 -1.74
N VAL A 136 1.94 -8.47 -2.23
CA VAL A 136 1.14 -7.57 -1.41
C VAL A 136 -0.11 -8.29 -0.91
N ALA A 137 -0.82 -8.99 -1.79
CA ALA A 137 -2.01 -9.72 -1.41
C ALA A 137 -1.70 -10.79 -0.36
N GLU A 138 -0.60 -11.50 -0.54
CA GLU A 138 -0.18 -12.52 0.42
C GLU A 138 0.11 -11.93 1.79
N MET A 139 0.84 -10.82 1.84
CA MET A 139 1.17 -10.16 3.10
C MET A 139 -0.06 -9.62 3.82
N LEU A 140 -1.06 -9.20 3.07
CA LEU A 140 -2.28 -8.63 3.63
C LEU A 140 -3.37 -9.66 3.88
N GLY A 141 -3.16 -10.90 3.45
CA GLY A 141 -4.18 -11.92 3.58
C GLY A 141 -5.35 -11.71 2.63
N TRP A 142 -5.11 -11.06 1.52
CA TRP A 142 -6.15 -10.84 0.52
C TRP A 142 -6.16 -12.00 -0.46
N ASP A 143 -7.18 -12.82 -0.36
CA ASP A 143 -7.37 -13.91 -1.31
C ASP A 143 -8.29 -13.44 -2.41
N ASP A 144 -7.91 -13.74 -3.64
CA ASP A 144 -8.79 -13.39 -4.72
C ASP A 144 -9.58 -14.54 -5.24
#